data_b631993137d45a98a61b4dceb46a26af
#
_entry.id   b631993137d45a98a61b4dceb46a26af
#
_cell.length_a   1.000
_cell.length_b   1.000
_cell.length_c   1.000
_cell.angle_alpha   90.00
_cell.angle_beta   90.00
_cell.angle_gamma   90.00
#
_symmetry.space_group_name_H-M   'P 1'
#
loop_
_entity.id
_entity.type
_entity.pdbx_description
1 polymer ?
#
loop_
_entity_poly.entity_id
_entity_poly.type
_entity_poly.pdbx_seq_one_letter_code
_entity_poly.pdbx_strand_id
1 'polypeptide(L)'
;MVQTQQEPPRRILLVHTHYRLPGGEDAVFAAERALLEARGHQVFVYERSNAEADGSLWQNLLLPLRAVFSFRAYREVRALIRKHQIQLVHVHNTLLVTSPAVFWACFAEGVPVVQTLHNFRLFCPNGVFLRQGKVCEDCPRRSLLCAVRRRCYRGSLAQSAVCAFVYGFHRLLGTYRHVALFTPTEFDRQKLLECNARHRVFDPDRLFVKPNPVSAPLPAGQDAPLPMAARKNQVLYAGRLEELKGLRTVLAAWKLLESDPAAPRLVVAGDGPLDAWARENAGPNVEFVGRLAPGALHAEMARSLAVAAASLCYESFALVPAEAHLLGTPVLASDIGNVGAAVTPGVDGARFAPGDPAALAAAVRALTAKPEQYDPDVIRAGALARYGGTPDADYARLMEGYRQVLGAG
;
A
#
# COMPACT_ATOMS: atom_id res chain seq x y z
N MET A 1 14.37 36.10 -5.94
CA MET A 1 13.48 35.56 -6.98
C MET A 1 12.21 35.10 -6.31
N VAL A 2 11.08 35.79 -6.53
CA VAL A 2 9.77 35.36 -6.01
C VAL A 2 9.39 34.11 -6.80
N GLN A 3 9.38 32.95 -6.14
CA GLN A 3 8.77 31.76 -6.72
C GLN A 3 7.29 32.08 -6.92
N THR A 4 6.88 32.28 -8.16
CA THR A 4 5.47 32.32 -8.55
C THR A 4 4.86 30.98 -8.13
N GLN A 5 4.07 30.96 -7.06
CA GLN A 5 3.30 29.79 -6.66
C GLN A 5 2.39 29.44 -7.82
N GLN A 6 2.71 28.37 -8.55
CA GLN A 6 1.83 27.87 -9.59
C GLN A 6 0.51 27.44 -8.95
N GLU A 7 -0.60 27.94 -9.49
CA GLU A 7 -1.93 27.54 -9.03
C GLU A 7 -2.10 26.01 -9.19
N PRO A 8 -2.77 25.36 -8.23
CA PRO A 8 -3.02 23.93 -8.32
C PRO A 8 -3.85 23.61 -9.58
N PRO A 9 -3.61 22.45 -10.21
CA PRO A 9 -4.30 22.08 -11.44
C PRO A 9 -5.79 21.91 -11.18
N ARG A 10 -6.63 22.59 -11.98
CA ARG A 10 -8.09 22.50 -11.84
C ARG A 10 -8.69 21.30 -12.56
N ARG A 11 -8.09 20.86 -13.68
CA ARG A 11 -8.54 19.73 -14.50
C ARG A 11 -7.51 18.61 -14.43
N ILE A 12 -7.88 17.54 -13.74
CA ILE A 12 -7.00 16.40 -13.43
C ILE A 12 -7.60 15.13 -14.03
N LEU A 13 -6.77 14.35 -14.70
CA LEU A 13 -7.12 13.00 -15.14
C LEU A 13 -6.49 11.98 -14.19
N LEU A 14 -7.32 11.21 -13.51
CA LEU A 14 -6.90 10.06 -12.72
C LEU A 14 -6.92 8.79 -13.58
N VAL A 15 -5.85 8.01 -13.53
CA VAL A 15 -5.73 6.75 -14.30
C VAL A 15 -5.49 5.60 -13.34
N HIS A 16 -6.35 4.58 -13.39
CA HIS A 16 -6.23 3.39 -12.55
C HIS A 16 -6.62 2.11 -13.27
N THR A 17 -5.93 1.03 -12.95
CA THR A 17 -6.29 -0.33 -13.36
C THR A 17 -6.59 -1.16 -12.12
N HIS A 18 -7.87 -1.49 -11.94
CA HIS A 18 -8.32 -2.30 -10.81
C HIS A 18 -7.80 -3.73 -10.88
N TYR A 19 -7.39 -4.28 -9.73
CA TYR A 19 -7.16 -5.71 -9.62
C TYR A 19 -8.49 -6.46 -9.55
N ARG A 20 -8.46 -7.77 -9.80
CA ARG A 20 -9.64 -8.64 -9.65
C ARG A 20 -10.16 -8.65 -8.20
N LEU A 21 -9.27 -8.58 -7.23
CA LEU A 21 -9.59 -8.46 -5.82
C LEU A 21 -9.14 -7.06 -5.36
N PRO A 22 -10.07 -6.22 -4.89
CA PRO A 22 -9.74 -4.88 -4.41
C PRO A 22 -8.67 -4.92 -3.32
N GLY A 23 -7.76 -3.94 -3.35
CA GLY A 23 -6.67 -3.79 -2.40
C GLY A 23 -6.50 -2.37 -1.89
N GLY A 24 -5.44 -2.13 -1.13
CA GLY A 24 -5.15 -0.81 -0.57
C GLY A 24 -4.97 0.28 -1.62
N GLU A 25 -4.43 -0.04 -2.81
CA GLU A 25 -4.26 0.97 -3.87
C GLU A 25 -5.59 1.43 -4.47
N ASP A 26 -6.62 0.54 -4.53
CA ASP A 26 -7.98 0.92 -4.97
C ASP A 26 -8.62 1.88 -3.95
N ALA A 27 -8.40 1.65 -2.65
CA ALA A 27 -8.88 2.53 -1.59
C ALA A 27 -8.21 3.91 -1.64
N VAL A 28 -6.89 3.97 -1.87
CA VAL A 28 -6.16 5.22 -2.03
C VAL A 28 -6.64 6.00 -3.24
N PHE A 29 -6.80 5.33 -4.39
CA PHE A 29 -7.35 5.94 -5.60
C PHE A 29 -8.73 6.56 -5.37
N ALA A 30 -9.64 5.82 -4.75
CA ALA A 30 -11.00 6.30 -4.44
C ALA A 30 -10.98 7.48 -3.46
N ALA A 31 -10.12 7.42 -2.43
CA ALA A 31 -9.98 8.49 -1.44
C ALA A 31 -9.42 9.78 -2.07
N GLU A 32 -8.39 9.70 -2.91
CA GLU A 32 -7.84 10.88 -3.59
C GLU A 32 -8.81 11.47 -4.60
N ARG A 33 -9.56 10.63 -5.33
CA ARG A 33 -10.63 11.10 -6.20
C ARG A 33 -11.68 11.89 -5.42
N ALA A 34 -12.24 11.30 -4.36
CA ALA A 34 -13.24 11.96 -3.53
C ALA A 34 -12.73 13.26 -2.92
N LEU A 35 -11.47 13.29 -2.49
CA LEU A 35 -10.82 14.46 -1.91
C LEU A 35 -10.70 15.59 -2.92
N LEU A 36 -10.30 15.31 -4.16
CA LEU A 36 -10.19 16.30 -5.23
C LEU A 36 -11.58 16.85 -5.64
N GLU A 37 -12.56 15.95 -5.82
CA GLU A 37 -13.93 16.32 -6.17
C GLU A 37 -14.56 17.23 -5.09
N ALA A 38 -14.38 16.87 -3.80
CA ALA A 38 -14.87 17.65 -2.67
C ALA A 38 -14.26 19.06 -2.57
N ARG A 39 -13.07 19.27 -3.18
CA ARG A 39 -12.37 20.57 -3.22
C ARG A 39 -12.58 21.35 -4.52
N GLY A 40 -13.53 20.92 -5.35
CA GLY A 40 -13.96 21.62 -6.56
C GLY A 40 -13.04 21.46 -7.77
N HIS A 41 -12.12 20.46 -7.74
CA HIS A 41 -11.39 20.11 -8.94
C HIS A 41 -12.30 19.39 -9.95
N GLN A 42 -12.08 19.63 -11.23
CA GLN A 42 -12.69 18.87 -12.30
C GLN A 42 -11.88 17.59 -12.50
N VAL A 43 -12.38 16.49 -11.93
CA VAL A 43 -11.74 15.18 -11.98
C VAL A 43 -12.34 14.37 -13.10
N PHE A 44 -11.49 13.96 -14.02
CA PHE A 44 -11.79 13.00 -15.07
C PHE A 44 -11.13 11.68 -14.72
N VAL A 45 -11.71 10.57 -15.17
CA VAL A 45 -11.24 9.25 -14.76
C VAL A 45 -11.07 8.35 -15.96
N TYR A 46 -9.95 7.64 -16.02
CA TYR A 46 -9.71 6.53 -16.92
C TYR A 46 -9.48 5.27 -16.10
N GLU A 47 -10.52 4.49 -15.95
CA GLU A 47 -10.52 3.25 -15.19
C GLU A 47 -10.65 2.03 -16.10
N ARG A 48 -9.88 1.00 -15.81
CA ARG A 48 -9.95 -0.31 -16.44
C ARG A 48 -9.89 -1.39 -15.37
N SER A 49 -10.29 -2.59 -15.70
CA SER A 49 -10.21 -3.73 -14.79
C SER A 49 -9.40 -4.87 -15.41
N ASN A 50 -8.53 -5.49 -14.62
CA ASN A 50 -7.82 -6.70 -15.02
C ASN A 50 -8.75 -7.91 -15.23
N ALA A 51 -10.02 -7.82 -14.84
CA ALA A 51 -11.05 -8.79 -15.24
C ALA A 51 -11.32 -8.75 -16.76
N GLU A 52 -11.07 -7.63 -17.44
CA GLU A 52 -11.16 -7.52 -18.90
C GLU A 52 -10.12 -8.36 -19.66
N ALA A 53 -9.11 -8.85 -18.96
CA ALA A 53 -8.11 -9.76 -19.52
C ALA A 53 -8.62 -11.21 -19.69
N ASP A 54 -9.82 -11.55 -19.15
CA ASP A 54 -10.43 -12.88 -19.24
C ASP A 54 -11.22 -13.07 -20.56
N GLY A 55 -10.71 -12.54 -21.65
CA GLY A 55 -11.33 -12.64 -22.97
C GLY A 55 -11.09 -13.98 -23.67
N SER A 56 -11.49 -14.04 -24.97
CA SER A 56 -11.28 -15.20 -25.84
C SER A 56 -9.82 -15.65 -25.90
N LEU A 57 -9.56 -16.89 -26.36
CA LEU A 57 -8.21 -17.43 -26.54
C LEU A 57 -7.28 -16.46 -27.30
N TRP A 58 -7.80 -15.80 -28.34
CA TRP A 58 -7.06 -14.80 -29.13
C TRP A 58 -6.71 -13.54 -28.33
N GLN A 59 -7.62 -13.09 -27.45
CA GLN A 59 -7.35 -11.93 -26.59
C GLN A 59 -6.28 -12.25 -25.56
N ASN A 60 -6.26 -13.48 -25.05
CA ASN A 60 -5.24 -13.94 -24.12
C ASN A 60 -3.86 -14.10 -24.77
N LEU A 61 -3.82 -14.51 -26.05
CA LEU A 61 -2.58 -14.61 -26.81
C LEU A 61 -1.93 -13.23 -27.07
N LEU A 62 -2.75 -12.20 -27.28
CA LEU A 62 -2.30 -10.82 -27.52
C LEU A 62 -2.09 -10.03 -26.22
N LEU A 63 -2.48 -10.58 -25.07
CA LEU A 63 -2.35 -9.92 -23.77
C LEU A 63 -0.91 -9.47 -23.46
N PRO A 64 0.16 -10.27 -23.70
CA PRO A 64 1.53 -9.82 -23.46
C PRO A 64 1.90 -8.57 -24.27
N LEU A 65 1.52 -8.49 -25.53
CA LEU A 65 1.78 -7.32 -26.38
C LEU A 65 1.00 -6.10 -25.89
N ARG A 66 -0.28 -6.29 -25.55
CA ARG A 66 -1.12 -5.21 -25.00
C ARG A 66 -0.61 -4.73 -23.63
N ALA A 67 -0.08 -5.62 -22.81
CA ALA A 67 0.51 -5.27 -21.51
C ALA A 67 1.78 -4.40 -21.68
N VAL A 68 2.52 -4.55 -22.78
CA VAL A 68 3.65 -3.68 -23.10
C VAL A 68 3.15 -2.33 -23.61
N PHE A 69 2.29 -2.32 -24.64
CA PHE A 69 1.77 -1.09 -25.21
C PHE A 69 0.32 -1.23 -25.67
N SER A 70 -0.61 -0.70 -24.88
CA SER A 70 -2.03 -0.67 -25.22
C SER A 70 -2.33 0.53 -26.11
N PHE A 71 -2.41 0.32 -27.44
CA PHE A 71 -2.81 1.36 -28.39
C PHE A 71 -4.19 1.95 -28.09
N ARG A 72 -5.08 1.13 -27.53
CA ARG A 72 -6.39 1.58 -27.08
C ARG A 72 -6.26 2.60 -25.96
N ALA A 73 -5.57 2.26 -24.88
CA ALA A 73 -5.36 3.17 -23.75
C ALA A 73 -4.62 4.45 -24.19
N TYR A 74 -3.60 4.33 -25.05
CA TYR A 74 -2.90 5.47 -25.62
C TYR A 74 -3.86 6.44 -26.33
N ARG A 75 -4.75 5.95 -27.21
CA ARG A 75 -5.68 6.79 -27.95
C ARG A 75 -6.77 7.38 -27.07
N GLU A 76 -7.34 6.59 -26.17
CA GLU A 76 -8.43 7.01 -25.27
C GLU A 76 -7.92 8.09 -24.29
N VAL A 77 -6.74 7.91 -23.69
CA VAL A 77 -6.14 8.90 -22.78
C VAL A 77 -5.80 10.20 -23.53
N ARG A 78 -5.23 10.12 -24.73
CA ARG A 78 -4.99 11.32 -25.57
C ARG A 78 -6.30 12.06 -25.88
N ALA A 79 -7.34 11.33 -26.23
CA ALA A 79 -8.64 11.94 -26.51
C ALA A 79 -9.22 12.67 -25.29
N LEU A 80 -9.10 12.06 -24.08
CA LEU A 80 -9.52 12.69 -22.83
C LEU A 80 -8.70 13.95 -22.54
N ILE A 81 -7.37 13.88 -22.69
CA ILE A 81 -6.48 15.04 -22.44
C ILE A 81 -6.89 16.21 -23.33
N ARG A 82 -7.08 15.99 -24.64
CA ARG A 82 -7.47 17.06 -25.59
C ARG A 82 -8.86 17.58 -25.33
N LYS A 83 -9.85 16.67 -25.18
CA LYS A 83 -11.26 17.02 -25.01
C LYS A 83 -11.50 17.86 -23.78
N HIS A 84 -10.84 17.54 -22.69
CA HIS A 84 -11.06 18.17 -21.39
C HIS A 84 -9.93 19.13 -21.00
N GLN A 85 -8.95 19.37 -21.90
CA GLN A 85 -7.81 20.25 -21.63
C GLN A 85 -7.15 19.95 -20.28
N ILE A 86 -6.83 18.67 -20.06
CA ILE A 86 -6.24 18.18 -18.81
C ILE A 86 -4.92 18.90 -18.53
N GLN A 87 -4.71 19.30 -17.28
CA GLN A 87 -3.52 20.02 -16.83
C GLN A 87 -2.50 19.13 -16.13
N LEU A 88 -2.97 18.02 -15.56
CA LEU A 88 -2.14 17.00 -14.89
C LEU A 88 -2.78 15.63 -15.04
N VAL A 89 -1.97 14.62 -15.31
CA VAL A 89 -2.41 13.21 -15.27
C VAL A 89 -1.77 12.54 -14.05
N HIS A 90 -2.59 11.97 -13.17
CA HIS A 90 -2.14 11.20 -12.03
C HIS A 90 -2.48 9.72 -12.20
N VAL A 91 -1.45 8.88 -12.25
CA VAL A 91 -1.54 7.45 -12.52
C VAL A 91 -1.29 6.66 -11.24
N HIS A 92 -2.20 5.72 -10.90
CA HIS A 92 -2.01 4.81 -9.77
C HIS A 92 -1.53 3.44 -10.20
N ASN A 93 -2.18 2.85 -11.20
CA ASN A 93 -1.82 1.51 -11.68
C ASN A 93 -2.00 1.39 -13.20
N THR A 94 -1.01 0.81 -13.87
CA THR A 94 -1.04 0.56 -15.32
C THR A 94 -0.93 -0.92 -15.67
N LEU A 95 -0.94 -1.82 -14.67
CA LEU A 95 -0.60 -3.23 -14.88
C LEU A 95 -1.61 -3.93 -15.81
N LEU A 96 -1.09 -4.58 -16.84
CA LEU A 96 -1.75 -5.37 -17.87
C LEU A 96 -2.57 -4.53 -18.86
N VAL A 97 -3.87 -4.32 -18.63
CA VAL A 97 -4.82 -3.83 -19.66
C VAL A 97 -4.62 -2.36 -20.04
N THR A 98 -4.16 -1.52 -19.12
CA THR A 98 -3.89 -0.10 -19.38
C THR A 98 -2.50 0.09 -19.98
N SER A 99 -1.49 -0.61 -19.48
CA SER A 99 -0.07 -0.55 -19.84
C SER A 99 0.58 0.83 -19.64
N PRO A 100 1.92 0.92 -19.63
CA PRO A 100 2.63 2.21 -19.58
C PRO A 100 2.46 3.09 -20.83
N ALA A 101 1.66 2.66 -21.82
CA ALA A 101 1.30 3.48 -22.99
C ALA A 101 0.62 4.81 -22.61
N VAL A 102 -0.01 4.88 -21.43
CA VAL A 102 -0.62 6.12 -20.92
C VAL A 102 0.42 7.22 -20.67
N PHE A 103 1.64 6.89 -20.28
CA PHE A 103 2.70 7.88 -20.14
C PHE A 103 3.08 8.50 -21.47
N TRP A 104 3.16 7.67 -22.53
CA TRP A 104 3.42 8.13 -23.88
C TRP A 104 2.29 8.99 -24.44
N ALA A 105 1.04 8.73 -24.02
CA ALA A 105 -0.09 9.60 -24.34
C ALA A 105 0.10 10.99 -23.73
N CYS A 106 0.56 11.08 -22.47
CA CYS A 106 0.85 12.33 -21.80
C CYS A 106 2.03 13.07 -22.46
N PHE A 107 3.10 12.36 -22.80
CA PHE A 107 4.27 12.95 -23.49
C PHE A 107 3.89 13.52 -24.85
N ALA A 108 3.06 12.80 -25.63
CA ALA A 108 2.60 13.29 -26.94
C ALA A 108 1.70 14.52 -26.87
N GLU A 109 1.05 14.77 -25.74
CA GLU A 109 0.19 15.95 -25.52
C GLU A 109 0.89 17.04 -24.68
N GLY A 110 2.14 16.82 -24.27
CA GLY A 110 2.88 17.80 -23.45
C GLY A 110 2.29 18.04 -22.06
N VAL A 111 1.53 17.07 -21.53
CA VAL A 111 0.87 17.20 -20.22
C VAL A 111 1.73 16.53 -19.13
N PRO A 112 1.98 17.24 -18.01
CA PRO A 112 2.68 16.66 -16.86
C PRO A 112 2.00 15.39 -16.36
N VAL A 113 2.81 14.36 -16.05
CA VAL A 113 2.31 13.10 -15.53
C VAL A 113 3.08 12.68 -14.30
N VAL A 114 2.32 12.23 -13.28
CA VAL A 114 2.86 11.64 -12.06
C VAL A 114 2.28 10.25 -11.84
N GLN A 115 3.07 9.36 -11.28
CA GLN A 115 2.62 8.04 -10.87
C GLN A 115 2.85 7.83 -9.37
N THR A 116 1.77 7.48 -8.63
CA THR A 116 1.93 6.94 -7.27
C THR A 116 2.37 5.48 -7.33
N LEU A 117 3.50 5.16 -6.71
CA LEU A 117 4.04 3.81 -6.64
C LEU A 117 3.48 3.08 -5.41
N HIS A 118 2.49 2.21 -5.64
CA HIS A 118 1.89 1.40 -4.58
C HIS A 118 2.64 0.08 -4.33
N ASN A 119 3.73 -0.16 -5.04
CA ASN A 119 4.55 -1.36 -4.94
C ASN A 119 5.90 -1.15 -5.64
N PHE A 120 6.81 -2.11 -5.49
CA PHE A 120 8.16 -2.04 -6.04
C PHE A 120 8.33 -2.69 -7.43
N ARG A 121 7.28 -2.76 -8.26
CA ARG A 121 7.33 -3.46 -9.56
C ARG A 121 8.35 -2.87 -10.54
N LEU A 122 8.71 -1.63 -10.39
CA LEU A 122 9.82 -1.06 -11.16
C LEU A 122 11.10 -1.87 -11.00
N PHE A 123 11.31 -2.57 -9.88
CA PHE A 123 12.54 -3.33 -9.58
C PHE A 123 12.29 -4.80 -9.24
N CYS A 124 11.08 -5.17 -8.85
CA CYS A 124 10.69 -6.53 -8.50
C CYS A 124 9.38 -6.89 -9.19
N PRO A 125 9.35 -7.76 -10.21
CA PRO A 125 8.11 -8.15 -10.90
C PRO A 125 6.99 -8.63 -9.99
N ASN A 126 7.33 -9.24 -8.83
CA ASN A 126 6.34 -9.59 -7.79
C ASN A 126 5.80 -8.36 -7.03
N GLY A 127 6.56 -7.26 -7.00
CA GLY A 127 6.15 -5.99 -6.39
C GLY A 127 6.44 -5.83 -4.90
N VAL A 128 6.81 -6.89 -4.18
CA VAL A 128 6.86 -6.90 -2.71
C VAL A 128 8.20 -7.36 -2.13
N PHE A 129 9.21 -7.61 -2.96
CA PHE A 129 10.52 -8.12 -2.54
C PHE A 129 10.45 -9.37 -1.64
N LEU A 130 9.45 -10.21 -1.82
CA LEU A 130 9.25 -11.45 -1.04
C LEU A 130 9.46 -12.69 -1.90
N ARG A 131 10.15 -13.68 -1.35
CA ARG A 131 10.29 -15.02 -1.91
C ARG A 131 10.47 -16.05 -0.81
N GLN A 132 9.66 -17.10 -0.83
CA GLN A 132 9.76 -18.20 0.15
C GLN A 132 9.79 -17.70 1.61
N GLY A 133 8.89 -16.76 1.95
CA GLY A 133 8.78 -16.21 3.29
C GLY A 133 9.91 -15.28 3.73
N LYS A 134 10.85 -14.93 2.83
CA LYS A 134 11.99 -14.05 3.14
C LYS A 134 12.11 -12.90 2.14
N VAL A 135 12.67 -11.79 2.58
CA VAL A 135 13.01 -10.67 1.70
C VAL A 135 13.98 -11.12 0.61
N CYS A 136 13.68 -10.74 -0.62
CA CYS A 136 14.48 -11.08 -1.80
C CYS A 136 14.74 -9.85 -2.66
N GLU A 137 15.99 -9.45 -2.79
CA GLU A 137 16.44 -8.30 -3.59
C GLU A 137 17.28 -8.73 -4.80
N ASP A 138 17.13 -9.96 -5.30
CA ASP A 138 17.95 -10.44 -6.40
C ASP A 138 17.71 -9.69 -7.73
N CYS A 139 16.45 -9.27 -7.98
CA CYS A 139 16.13 -8.56 -9.22
C CYS A 139 16.82 -7.19 -9.32
N PRO A 140 16.77 -6.29 -8.29
CA PRO A 140 17.52 -5.04 -8.34
C PRO A 140 19.04 -5.22 -8.28
N ARG A 141 19.53 -6.28 -7.63
CA ARG A 141 20.97 -6.57 -7.58
C ARG A 141 21.52 -7.19 -8.86
N ARG A 142 20.70 -7.86 -9.65
CA ARG A 142 21.12 -8.58 -10.86
C ARG A 142 20.29 -8.16 -12.09
N SER A 143 19.14 -8.82 -12.30
CA SER A 143 18.23 -8.49 -13.42
C SER A 143 16.81 -9.03 -13.14
N LEU A 144 15.82 -8.50 -13.86
CA LEU A 144 14.42 -8.96 -13.81
C LEU A 144 14.27 -10.44 -14.23
N LEU A 145 15.25 -11.03 -14.94
CA LEU A 145 15.26 -12.45 -15.30
C LEU A 145 15.29 -13.37 -14.08
N CYS A 146 15.80 -12.88 -12.93
CA CYS A 146 15.71 -13.63 -11.67
C CYS A 146 14.25 -13.99 -11.31
N ALA A 147 13.33 -13.05 -11.51
CA ALA A 147 11.90 -13.29 -11.25
C ALA A 147 11.31 -14.32 -12.23
N VAL A 148 11.73 -14.32 -13.49
CA VAL A 148 11.26 -15.28 -14.50
C VAL A 148 11.70 -16.70 -14.13
N ARG A 149 13.01 -16.90 -13.90
CA ARG A 149 13.58 -18.20 -13.51
C ARG A 149 12.93 -18.78 -12.25
N ARG A 150 12.53 -17.90 -11.34
CA ARG A 150 11.96 -18.28 -10.04
C ARG A 150 10.44 -18.25 -10.01
N ARG A 151 9.78 -17.97 -11.14
CA ARG A 151 8.31 -17.88 -11.27
C ARG A 151 7.68 -16.97 -10.19
N CYS A 152 8.30 -15.81 -9.92
CA CYS A 152 7.94 -14.98 -8.77
C CYS A 152 6.53 -14.38 -8.87
N TYR A 153 6.04 -14.07 -10.09
CA TYR A 153 4.72 -13.51 -10.24
C TYR A 153 3.67 -14.62 -10.38
N ARG A 154 2.83 -14.78 -9.37
CA ARG A 154 1.75 -15.79 -9.27
C ARG A 154 2.21 -17.24 -9.51
N GLY A 155 3.44 -17.58 -9.20
CA GLY A 155 3.97 -18.94 -9.42
C GLY A 155 4.14 -19.35 -10.88
N SER A 156 3.86 -18.47 -11.84
CA SER A 156 3.82 -18.74 -13.27
C SER A 156 5.07 -18.19 -13.99
N LEU A 157 5.72 -19.07 -14.79
CA LEU A 157 6.85 -18.67 -15.63
C LEU A 157 6.40 -17.61 -16.67
N ALA A 158 5.29 -17.87 -17.36
CA ALA A 158 4.77 -17.00 -18.42
C ALA A 158 4.37 -15.62 -17.87
N GLN A 159 3.63 -15.57 -16.77
CA GLN A 159 3.22 -14.31 -16.15
C GLN A 159 4.43 -13.53 -15.60
N SER A 160 5.41 -14.23 -15.02
CA SER A 160 6.66 -13.59 -14.58
C SER A 160 7.45 -13.03 -15.75
N ALA A 161 7.49 -13.74 -16.90
CA ALA A 161 8.15 -13.27 -18.12
C ALA A 161 7.45 -12.03 -18.68
N VAL A 162 6.12 -12.01 -18.75
CA VAL A 162 5.35 -10.84 -19.19
C VAL A 162 5.64 -9.63 -18.31
N CYS A 163 5.55 -9.78 -16.97
CA CYS A 163 5.88 -8.68 -16.06
C CYS A 163 7.32 -8.19 -16.22
N ALA A 164 8.28 -9.09 -16.27
CA ALA A 164 9.70 -8.73 -16.43
C ALA A 164 9.95 -8.04 -17.77
N PHE A 165 9.29 -8.48 -18.85
CA PHE A 165 9.41 -7.90 -20.16
C PHE A 165 8.80 -6.50 -20.24
N VAL A 166 7.58 -6.30 -19.71
CA VAL A 166 6.92 -4.98 -19.66
C VAL A 166 7.82 -3.95 -18.98
N TYR A 167 8.23 -4.23 -17.74
CA TYR A 167 9.08 -3.29 -17.00
C TYR A 167 10.48 -3.16 -17.62
N GLY A 168 11.07 -4.24 -18.09
CA GLY A 168 12.37 -4.23 -18.78
C GLY A 168 12.35 -3.39 -20.04
N PHE A 169 11.34 -3.54 -20.88
CA PHE A 169 11.15 -2.78 -22.12
C PHE A 169 11.00 -1.28 -21.85
N HIS A 170 10.11 -0.89 -20.91
CA HIS A 170 9.92 0.53 -20.58
C HIS A 170 11.11 1.16 -19.85
N ARG A 171 11.89 0.37 -19.11
CA ARG A 171 13.19 0.81 -18.60
C ARG A 171 14.17 1.12 -19.74
N LEU A 172 14.26 0.23 -20.73
CA LEU A 172 15.13 0.40 -21.89
C LEU A 172 14.75 1.63 -22.70
N LEU A 173 13.46 1.88 -22.89
CA LEU A 173 12.93 3.09 -23.55
C LEU A 173 13.08 4.37 -22.72
N GLY A 174 13.50 4.28 -21.46
CA GLY A 174 13.59 5.44 -20.58
C GLY A 174 12.25 6.05 -20.19
N THR A 175 11.13 5.32 -20.35
CA THR A 175 9.76 5.84 -20.10
C THR A 175 9.65 6.50 -18.73
N TYR A 176 10.19 5.86 -17.69
CA TYR A 176 10.06 6.38 -16.31
C TYR A 176 10.98 7.56 -16.00
N ARG A 177 11.93 7.93 -16.87
CA ARG A 177 12.78 9.11 -16.66
C ARG A 177 12.02 10.42 -16.84
N HIS A 178 10.92 10.37 -17.58
CA HIS A 178 10.07 11.53 -17.88
C HIS A 178 8.79 11.56 -17.02
N VAL A 179 8.59 10.57 -16.16
CA VAL A 179 7.44 10.48 -15.24
C VAL A 179 7.87 10.95 -13.86
N ALA A 180 7.12 11.88 -13.27
CA ALA A 180 7.28 12.17 -11.86
C ALA A 180 6.70 10.99 -11.03
N LEU A 181 7.35 10.65 -9.94
CA LEU A 181 6.98 9.50 -9.12
C LEU A 181 6.65 9.94 -7.70
N PHE A 182 5.50 9.51 -7.20
CA PHE A 182 5.17 9.59 -5.79
C PHE A 182 5.44 8.26 -5.11
N THR A 183 6.05 8.32 -3.94
CA THR A 183 6.21 7.20 -3.04
C THR A 183 5.61 7.55 -1.68
N PRO A 184 4.87 6.63 -1.03
CA PRO A 184 4.10 6.99 0.14
C PRO A 184 4.93 7.21 1.41
N THR A 185 6.20 6.78 1.42
CA THR A 185 7.07 6.88 2.61
C THR A 185 8.52 7.18 2.25
N GLU A 186 9.27 7.70 3.22
CA GLU A 186 10.71 7.91 3.06
C GLU A 186 11.48 6.58 2.95
N PHE A 187 11.03 5.52 3.61
CA PHE A 187 11.62 4.18 3.43
C PHE A 187 11.53 3.72 1.97
N ASP A 188 10.36 3.86 1.35
CA ASP A 188 10.19 3.49 -0.06
C ASP A 188 11.05 4.36 -0.97
N ARG A 189 11.12 5.66 -0.68
CA ARG A 189 11.98 6.58 -1.43
C ARG A 189 13.44 6.13 -1.39
N GLN A 190 13.97 5.88 -0.21
CA GLN A 190 15.35 5.42 -0.04
C GLN A 190 15.57 4.06 -0.73
N LYS A 191 14.66 3.10 -0.56
CA LYS A 191 14.75 1.78 -1.21
C LYS A 191 14.71 1.89 -2.73
N LEU A 192 13.86 2.74 -3.28
CA LEU A 192 13.78 2.99 -4.72
C LEU A 192 15.05 3.68 -5.25
N LEU A 193 15.60 4.66 -4.53
CA LEU A 193 16.86 5.31 -4.88
C LEU A 193 18.04 4.33 -4.85
N GLU A 194 18.13 3.47 -3.82
CA GLU A 194 19.13 2.40 -3.73
C GLU A 194 19.07 1.48 -4.97
N CYS A 195 17.88 1.02 -5.33
CA CYS A 195 17.68 0.20 -6.52
C CYS A 195 18.00 0.97 -7.81
N ASN A 196 17.67 2.26 -7.88
CA ASN A 196 17.84 3.11 -9.04
C ASN A 196 19.31 3.46 -9.30
N ALA A 197 20.13 3.56 -8.28
CA ALA A 197 21.56 3.87 -8.39
C ALA A 197 22.28 2.95 -9.38
N ARG A 198 21.87 1.66 -9.43
CA ARG A 198 22.44 0.68 -10.37
C ARG A 198 21.81 0.71 -11.76
N HIS A 199 20.51 0.94 -11.85
CA HIS A 199 19.74 0.70 -13.08
C HIS A 199 19.31 1.97 -13.81
N ARG A 200 19.36 3.13 -13.15
CA ARG A 200 18.99 4.46 -13.70
C ARG A 200 17.64 4.42 -14.44
N VAL A 201 16.63 3.83 -13.78
CA VAL A 201 15.30 3.61 -14.34
C VAL A 201 14.50 4.91 -14.43
N PHE A 202 14.63 5.77 -13.43
CA PHE A 202 13.92 7.05 -13.30
C PHE A 202 14.90 8.16 -12.90
N ASP A 203 14.47 9.40 -13.03
CA ASP A 203 15.18 10.58 -12.55
C ASP A 203 15.01 10.73 -11.04
N PRO A 204 16.08 10.67 -10.22
CA PRO A 204 16.01 10.81 -8.77
C PRO A 204 15.36 12.13 -8.31
N ASP A 205 15.53 13.22 -9.07
CA ASP A 205 15.02 14.54 -8.75
C ASP A 205 13.49 14.65 -8.99
N ARG A 206 12.91 13.64 -9.64
CA ARG A 206 11.47 13.51 -9.89
C ARG A 206 10.80 12.46 -8.99
N LEU A 207 11.48 12.02 -7.92
CA LEU A 207 10.92 11.11 -6.91
C LEU A 207 10.58 11.86 -5.63
N PHE A 208 9.29 12.02 -5.35
CA PHE A 208 8.77 12.78 -4.23
C PHE A 208 8.07 11.88 -3.22
N VAL A 209 8.16 12.23 -1.93
CA VAL A 209 7.37 11.56 -0.88
C VAL A 209 6.01 12.23 -0.78
N LYS A 210 4.96 11.48 -1.06
CA LYS A 210 3.57 11.87 -0.90
C LYS A 210 2.82 10.77 -0.14
N PRO A 211 2.61 10.89 1.17
CA PRO A 211 1.86 9.92 1.94
C PRO A 211 0.48 9.64 1.36
N ASN A 212 0.03 8.40 1.48
CA ASN A 212 -1.34 8.06 1.14
C ASN A 212 -2.31 8.72 2.12
N PRO A 213 -3.53 9.11 1.70
CA PRO A 213 -4.56 9.55 2.61
C PRO A 213 -4.91 8.43 3.59
N VAL A 214 -4.98 8.77 4.85
CA VAL A 214 -5.37 7.84 5.93
C VAL A 214 -6.44 8.51 6.75
N SER A 215 -7.57 7.84 6.91
CA SER A 215 -8.66 8.32 7.75
C SER A 215 -9.16 7.18 8.65
N ALA A 216 -9.03 7.38 9.95
CA ALA A 216 -9.61 6.51 10.96
C ALA A 216 -10.26 7.40 12.04
N PRO A 217 -11.49 7.89 11.79
CA PRO A 217 -12.22 8.68 12.76
C PRO A 217 -12.50 7.83 14.00
N LEU A 218 -12.51 8.47 15.16
CA LEU A 218 -12.95 7.82 16.38
C LEU A 218 -14.39 7.31 16.21
N PRO A 219 -14.75 6.20 16.86
CA PRO A 219 -16.12 5.69 16.86
C PRO A 219 -17.14 6.75 17.29
N ALA A 220 -18.35 6.68 16.75
CA ALA A 220 -19.39 7.65 17.05
C ALA A 220 -19.64 7.80 18.58
N GLY A 221 -19.70 9.04 19.06
CA GLY A 221 -19.88 9.35 20.48
C GLY A 221 -18.59 9.33 21.30
N GLN A 222 -17.42 9.24 20.66
CA GLN A 222 -16.12 9.34 21.33
C GLN A 222 -15.36 10.59 20.86
N ASP A 223 -14.98 11.43 21.82
CA ASP A 223 -14.15 12.63 21.56
C ASP A 223 -12.65 12.35 21.78
N ALA A 224 -12.31 11.24 22.46
CA ALA A 224 -10.95 10.79 22.72
C ALA A 224 -10.83 9.26 22.54
N PRO A 225 -9.61 8.73 22.36
CA PRO A 225 -9.37 7.29 22.34
C PRO A 225 -9.77 6.63 23.66
N LEU A 226 -10.18 5.35 23.57
CA LEU A 226 -10.46 4.56 24.76
C LEU A 226 -9.18 4.36 25.61
N PRO A 227 -9.23 4.62 26.95
CA PRO A 227 -8.13 4.28 27.84
C PRO A 227 -7.82 2.77 27.78
N MET A 228 -6.57 2.37 27.98
CA MET A 228 -6.15 0.96 27.91
C MET A 228 -6.96 0.05 28.85
N ALA A 229 -7.28 0.52 30.06
CA ALA A 229 -8.09 -0.24 31.02
C ALA A 229 -9.55 -0.48 30.59
N ALA A 230 -10.08 0.32 29.67
CA ALA A 230 -11.45 0.16 29.13
C ALA A 230 -11.49 -0.73 27.89
N ARG A 231 -10.33 -1.15 27.37
CA ARG A 231 -10.26 -1.99 26.17
C ARG A 231 -10.53 -3.45 26.49
N LYS A 232 -11.01 -4.18 25.50
CA LYS A 232 -11.18 -5.63 25.61
C LYS A 232 -9.82 -6.33 25.67
N ASN A 233 -9.72 -7.38 26.46
CA ASN A 233 -8.54 -8.25 26.48
C ASN A 233 -8.42 -9.05 25.18
N GLN A 234 -8.13 -8.36 24.09
CA GLN A 234 -7.99 -8.92 22.75
C GLN A 234 -6.92 -8.18 21.94
N VAL A 235 -6.31 -8.90 20.99
CA VAL A 235 -5.46 -8.34 19.94
C VAL A 235 -6.16 -8.57 18.61
N LEU A 236 -6.19 -7.55 17.76
CA LEU A 236 -6.79 -7.63 16.45
C LEU A 236 -5.72 -7.90 15.39
N TYR A 237 -5.93 -8.90 14.55
CA TYR A 237 -5.28 -9.01 13.25
C TYR A 237 -6.26 -8.53 12.17
N ALA A 238 -5.85 -7.56 11.35
CA ALA A 238 -6.68 -7.01 10.29
C ALA A 238 -5.94 -7.04 8.95
N GLY A 239 -6.58 -7.61 7.92
CA GLY A 239 -6.01 -7.64 6.57
C GLY A 239 -6.38 -8.86 5.76
N ARG A 240 -5.80 -8.97 4.56
CA ARG A 240 -6.00 -10.15 3.71
C ARG A 240 -5.37 -11.38 4.35
N LEU A 241 -6.11 -12.47 4.38
CA LEU A 241 -5.65 -13.74 4.93
C LEU A 241 -4.74 -14.45 3.91
N GLU A 242 -3.49 -14.00 3.83
CA GLU A 242 -2.48 -14.47 2.87
C GLU A 242 -1.08 -14.58 3.51
N GLU A 243 -0.19 -15.35 2.87
CA GLU A 243 1.15 -15.64 3.41
C GLU A 243 1.96 -14.37 3.72
N LEU A 244 1.93 -13.40 2.81
CA LEU A 244 2.77 -12.21 2.94
C LEU A 244 2.36 -11.30 4.12
N LYS A 245 1.12 -11.42 4.61
CA LYS A 245 0.61 -10.70 5.78
C LYS A 245 0.92 -11.41 7.12
N GLY A 246 1.59 -12.55 7.07
CA GLY A 246 2.11 -13.26 8.24
C GLY A 246 1.05 -13.92 9.12
N LEU A 247 -0.14 -14.23 8.60
CA LEU A 247 -1.20 -14.87 9.38
C LEU A 247 -0.74 -16.15 10.07
N ARG A 248 0.11 -16.96 9.39
CA ARG A 248 0.68 -18.20 9.99
C ARG A 248 1.52 -17.90 11.22
N THR A 249 2.32 -16.82 11.19
CA THR A 249 3.11 -16.38 12.33
C THR A 249 2.23 -15.98 13.50
N VAL A 250 1.13 -15.26 13.21
CA VAL A 250 0.18 -14.83 14.23
C VAL A 250 -0.51 -16.03 14.87
N LEU A 251 -1.06 -16.96 14.10
CA LEU A 251 -1.72 -18.16 14.65
C LEU A 251 -0.74 -19.05 15.44
N ALA A 252 0.50 -19.21 14.96
CA ALA A 252 1.53 -19.93 15.69
C ALA A 252 1.90 -19.26 17.01
N ALA A 253 1.93 -17.92 17.07
CA ALA A 253 2.14 -17.19 18.32
C ALA A 253 1.00 -17.44 19.33
N TRP A 254 -0.28 -17.45 18.89
CA TRP A 254 -1.42 -17.73 19.76
C TRP A 254 -1.44 -19.16 20.27
N LYS A 255 -0.91 -20.11 19.49
CA LYS A 255 -0.64 -21.47 20.00
C LYS A 255 0.33 -21.50 21.17
N LEU A 256 1.38 -20.66 21.15
CA LEU A 256 2.34 -20.51 22.25
C LEU A 256 1.75 -19.82 23.48
N LEU A 257 0.64 -19.11 23.32
CA LEU A 257 -0.07 -18.38 24.37
C LEU A 257 -1.29 -19.18 24.92
N GLU A 258 -1.62 -20.32 24.35
CA GLU A 258 -2.86 -21.06 24.64
C GLU A 258 -2.97 -21.50 26.12
N SER A 259 -1.85 -21.81 26.77
CA SER A 259 -1.80 -22.19 28.17
C SER A 259 -1.69 -21.01 29.15
N ASP A 260 -1.61 -19.79 28.66
CA ASP A 260 -1.49 -18.58 29.48
C ASP A 260 -2.89 -17.99 29.74
N PRO A 261 -3.42 -18.05 30.98
CA PRO A 261 -4.75 -17.56 31.28
C PRO A 261 -4.89 -16.03 31.15
N ALA A 262 -3.77 -15.31 31.14
CA ALA A 262 -3.74 -13.85 30.95
C ALA A 262 -3.66 -13.47 29.45
N ALA A 263 -3.44 -14.44 28.55
CA ALA A 263 -3.33 -14.17 27.14
C ALA A 263 -4.60 -13.55 26.54
N PRO A 264 -4.47 -12.52 25.71
CA PRO A 264 -5.61 -11.92 25.05
C PRO A 264 -6.18 -12.85 23.98
N ARG A 265 -7.49 -12.72 23.72
CA ARG A 265 -8.09 -13.34 22.53
C ARG A 265 -7.50 -12.73 21.26
N LEU A 266 -7.31 -13.55 20.24
CA LEU A 266 -7.04 -13.07 18.88
C LEU A 266 -8.35 -12.90 18.12
N VAL A 267 -8.61 -11.69 17.62
CA VAL A 267 -9.70 -11.44 16.68
C VAL A 267 -9.08 -11.30 15.28
N VAL A 268 -9.54 -12.12 14.33
CA VAL A 268 -9.04 -12.11 12.94
C VAL A 268 -10.11 -11.50 12.05
N ALA A 269 -9.84 -10.30 11.54
CA ALA A 269 -10.70 -9.56 10.61
C ALA A 269 -10.10 -9.57 9.20
N GLY A 270 -10.83 -10.16 8.25
CA GLY A 270 -10.41 -10.24 6.85
C GLY A 270 -10.89 -11.48 6.15
N ASP A 271 -10.52 -11.57 4.89
CA ASP A 271 -10.75 -12.72 4.02
C ASP A 271 -9.50 -13.00 3.17
N GLY A 272 -9.40 -14.16 2.54
CA GLY A 272 -8.29 -14.48 1.67
C GLY A 272 -8.03 -15.97 1.47
N PRO A 273 -7.01 -16.31 0.68
CA PRO A 273 -6.73 -17.70 0.32
C PRO A 273 -6.34 -18.60 1.50
N LEU A 274 -5.96 -18.04 2.63
CA LEU A 274 -5.65 -18.82 3.84
C LEU A 274 -6.84 -18.98 4.79
N ASP A 275 -8.06 -18.50 4.49
CA ASP A 275 -9.19 -18.53 5.43
C ASP A 275 -9.51 -19.95 5.91
N ALA A 276 -9.72 -20.89 5.00
CA ALA A 276 -10.02 -22.28 5.36
C ALA A 276 -8.89 -22.90 6.22
N TRP A 277 -7.63 -22.78 5.75
CA TRP A 277 -6.49 -23.28 6.49
C TRP A 277 -6.38 -22.63 7.89
N ALA A 278 -6.63 -21.34 7.99
CA ALA A 278 -6.52 -20.61 9.26
C ALA A 278 -7.55 -21.09 10.29
N ARG A 279 -8.81 -21.33 9.87
CA ARG A 279 -9.86 -21.87 10.74
C ARG A 279 -9.57 -23.29 11.22
N GLU A 280 -9.00 -24.14 10.36
CA GLU A 280 -8.59 -25.51 10.71
C GLU A 280 -7.41 -25.54 11.68
N ASN A 281 -6.54 -24.55 11.67
CA ASN A 281 -5.30 -24.48 12.45
C ASN A 281 -5.33 -23.50 13.62
N ALA A 282 -6.45 -22.85 13.85
CA ALA A 282 -6.64 -21.91 14.97
C ALA A 282 -6.86 -22.66 16.29
N GLY A 283 -6.34 -22.08 17.39
CA GLY A 283 -6.65 -22.52 18.75
C GLY A 283 -7.99 -21.94 19.26
N PRO A 284 -8.44 -22.35 20.45
CA PRO A 284 -9.72 -21.96 21.01
C PRO A 284 -9.82 -20.44 21.33
N ASN A 285 -8.69 -19.77 21.49
CA ASN A 285 -8.61 -18.34 21.78
C ASN A 285 -8.62 -17.44 20.54
N VAL A 286 -8.99 -17.99 19.35
CA VAL A 286 -9.02 -17.28 18.08
C VAL A 286 -10.43 -17.16 17.56
N GLU A 287 -10.86 -15.93 17.26
CA GLU A 287 -12.17 -15.64 16.68
C GLU A 287 -12.02 -15.04 15.29
N PHE A 288 -12.72 -15.59 14.30
CA PHE A 288 -12.76 -15.07 12.93
C PHE A 288 -14.05 -14.31 12.69
N VAL A 289 -13.95 -13.01 12.50
CA VAL A 289 -15.10 -12.11 12.27
C VAL A 289 -15.35 -11.82 10.79
N GLY A 290 -14.54 -12.39 9.89
CA GLY A 290 -14.65 -12.15 8.46
C GLY A 290 -14.24 -10.73 8.08
N ARG A 291 -14.61 -10.29 6.86
CA ARG A 291 -14.32 -8.94 6.38
C ARG A 291 -15.27 -7.93 7.01
N LEU A 292 -14.73 -6.94 7.68
CA LEU A 292 -15.48 -5.85 8.29
C LEU A 292 -15.55 -4.63 7.36
N ALA A 293 -16.66 -3.90 7.42
CA ALA A 293 -16.74 -2.56 6.83
C ALA A 293 -15.82 -1.58 7.60
N PRO A 294 -15.32 -0.51 6.96
CA PRO A 294 -14.32 0.39 7.56
C PRO A 294 -14.69 0.87 8.97
N GLY A 295 -15.91 1.36 9.19
CA GLY A 295 -16.34 1.83 10.51
C GLY A 295 -16.37 0.72 11.59
N ALA A 296 -16.78 -0.50 11.23
CA ALA A 296 -16.75 -1.65 12.13
C ALA A 296 -15.31 -2.09 12.43
N LEU A 297 -14.42 -2.04 11.44
CA LEU A 297 -13.00 -2.33 11.62
C LEU A 297 -12.35 -1.31 12.57
N HIS A 298 -12.61 -0.01 12.37
CA HIS A 298 -12.09 1.04 13.26
C HIS A 298 -12.61 0.89 14.69
N ALA A 299 -13.91 0.54 14.87
CA ALA A 299 -14.46 0.26 16.19
C ALA A 299 -13.79 -0.96 16.84
N GLU A 300 -13.46 -2.00 16.05
CA GLU A 300 -12.74 -3.18 16.54
C GLU A 300 -11.30 -2.83 16.93
N MET A 301 -10.59 -2.02 16.11
CA MET A 301 -9.25 -1.52 16.43
C MET A 301 -9.26 -0.71 17.74
N ALA A 302 -10.17 0.26 17.85
CA ALA A 302 -10.27 1.17 19.01
C ALA A 302 -10.48 0.45 20.34
N ARG A 303 -11.20 -0.68 20.34
CA ARG A 303 -11.49 -1.46 21.56
C ARG A 303 -10.50 -2.58 21.85
N SER A 304 -9.54 -2.82 20.97
CA SER A 304 -8.50 -3.85 21.15
C SER A 304 -7.30 -3.31 21.94
N LEU A 305 -6.62 -4.16 22.72
CA LEU A 305 -5.37 -3.79 23.40
C LEU A 305 -4.28 -3.44 22.42
N ALA A 306 -4.21 -4.14 21.29
CA ALA A 306 -3.27 -3.87 20.22
C ALA A 306 -3.77 -4.39 18.88
N VAL A 307 -3.12 -3.95 17.81
CA VAL A 307 -3.25 -4.52 16.46
C VAL A 307 -1.97 -5.24 16.10
N ALA A 308 -2.07 -6.49 15.60
CA ALA A 308 -0.93 -7.26 15.11
C ALA A 308 -0.72 -7.04 13.60
N ALA A 309 0.43 -6.52 13.24
CA ALA A 309 0.87 -6.27 11.86
C ALA A 309 2.11 -7.13 11.54
N ALA A 310 1.89 -8.40 11.15
CA ALA A 310 2.92 -9.43 11.06
C ALA A 310 3.49 -9.65 9.66
N SER A 311 3.49 -8.63 8.81
CA SER A 311 3.92 -8.75 7.41
C SER A 311 5.34 -9.31 7.25
N LEU A 312 5.54 -10.13 6.19
CA LEU A 312 6.81 -10.76 5.86
C LEU A 312 7.54 -10.07 4.70
N CYS A 313 6.98 -8.98 4.17
CA CYS A 313 7.48 -8.28 2.99
C CYS A 313 7.55 -6.76 3.22
N TYR A 314 8.23 -6.06 2.32
CA TYR A 314 8.15 -4.62 2.27
C TYR A 314 6.76 -4.21 1.77
N GLU A 315 5.95 -3.68 2.67
CA GLU A 315 4.72 -2.98 2.29
C GLU A 315 5.06 -1.55 1.87
N SER A 316 4.46 -1.06 0.81
CA SER A 316 4.68 0.33 0.39
C SER A 316 4.04 1.35 1.35
N PHE A 317 2.98 0.96 2.05
CA PHE A 317 2.37 1.78 3.09
C PHE A 317 1.65 0.89 4.11
N ALA A 318 1.95 1.09 5.36
CA ALA A 318 1.36 0.34 6.45
C ALA A 318 0.03 0.97 6.89
N LEU A 319 -1.05 0.80 6.11
CA LEU A 319 -2.36 1.39 6.40
C LEU A 319 -2.91 0.94 7.75
N VAL A 320 -2.90 -0.36 8.03
CA VAL A 320 -3.44 -0.93 9.28
C VAL A 320 -2.74 -0.38 10.53
N PRO A 321 -1.40 -0.32 10.61
CA PRO A 321 -0.72 0.42 11.68
C PRO A 321 -1.10 1.89 11.78
N ALA A 322 -1.22 2.60 10.66
CA ALA A 322 -1.56 4.00 10.66
C ALA A 322 -3.00 4.24 11.18
N GLU A 323 -3.96 3.43 10.75
CA GLU A 323 -5.35 3.48 11.23
C GLU A 323 -5.43 3.15 12.73
N ALA A 324 -4.72 2.12 13.18
CA ALA A 324 -4.65 1.76 14.61
C ALA A 324 -4.11 2.90 15.46
N HIS A 325 -2.99 3.52 15.05
CA HIS A 325 -2.41 4.64 15.77
C HIS A 325 -3.31 5.88 15.77
N LEU A 326 -4.03 6.18 14.68
CA LEU A 326 -5.04 7.26 14.66
C LEU A 326 -6.19 7.01 15.63
N LEU A 327 -6.43 5.77 16.03
CA LEU A 327 -7.41 5.38 17.05
C LEU A 327 -6.80 5.25 18.45
N GLY A 328 -5.53 5.63 18.62
CA GLY A 328 -4.80 5.49 19.87
C GLY A 328 -4.48 4.05 20.26
N THR A 329 -4.46 3.12 19.29
CA THR A 329 -4.26 1.69 19.55
C THR A 329 -2.82 1.30 19.25
N PRO A 330 -2.09 0.70 20.19
CA PRO A 330 -0.72 0.21 20.00
C PRO A 330 -0.64 -0.85 18.91
N VAL A 331 0.50 -0.94 18.23
CA VAL A 331 0.75 -1.93 17.18
C VAL A 331 1.90 -2.86 17.55
N LEU A 332 1.67 -4.18 17.39
CA LEU A 332 2.70 -5.19 17.42
C LEU A 332 3.13 -5.47 15.97
N ALA A 333 4.27 -4.94 15.57
CA ALA A 333 4.72 -4.88 14.19
C ALA A 333 5.91 -5.81 13.90
N SER A 334 5.89 -6.51 12.78
CA SER A 334 7.13 -7.09 12.23
C SER A 334 8.16 -5.98 12.00
N ASP A 335 9.40 -6.17 12.44
CA ASP A 335 10.49 -5.21 12.23
C ASP A 335 11.03 -5.28 10.79
N ILE A 336 10.18 -4.87 9.85
CA ILE A 336 10.45 -4.91 8.42
C ILE A 336 9.83 -3.72 7.69
N GLY A 337 10.64 -3.02 6.90
CA GLY A 337 10.17 -1.96 6.01
C GLY A 337 9.27 -0.94 6.69
N ASN A 338 8.20 -0.55 6.01
CA ASN A 338 7.24 0.44 6.52
C ASN A 338 6.42 -0.04 7.72
N VAL A 339 6.21 -1.35 7.85
CA VAL A 339 5.46 -1.91 8.99
C VAL A 339 6.26 -1.72 10.28
N GLY A 340 7.55 -2.05 10.27
CA GLY A 340 8.43 -1.78 11.40
C GLY A 340 8.66 -0.28 11.63
N ALA A 341 8.89 0.49 10.57
CA ALA A 341 9.11 1.93 10.66
C ALA A 341 7.88 2.71 11.18
N ALA A 342 6.68 2.16 11.06
CA ALA A 342 5.47 2.77 11.60
C ALA A 342 5.44 2.78 13.14
N VAL A 343 6.20 1.90 13.81
CA VAL A 343 6.16 1.72 15.27
C VAL A 343 7.41 2.26 15.94
N THR A 344 7.22 3.06 16.98
CA THR A 344 8.25 3.51 17.92
C THR A 344 8.13 2.63 19.17
N PRO A 345 9.07 1.68 19.40
CA PRO A 345 8.98 0.75 20.52
C PRO A 345 8.84 1.45 21.86
N GLY A 346 7.89 0.98 22.67
CA GLY A 346 7.61 1.52 24.01
C GLY A 346 6.76 2.80 24.03
N VAL A 347 6.46 3.40 22.86
CA VAL A 347 5.60 4.59 22.75
C VAL A 347 4.25 4.24 22.11
N ASP A 348 4.27 3.70 20.88
CA ASP A 348 3.06 3.40 20.13
C ASP A 348 2.95 1.90 19.75
N GLY A 349 3.78 1.05 20.37
CA GLY A 349 3.75 -0.39 20.19
C GLY A 349 5.08 -1.09 20.45
N ALA A 350 5.23 -2.28 19.86
CA ALA A 350 6.44 -3.07 19.93
C ALA A 350 6.78 -3.67 18.56
N ARG A 351 8.07 -3.95 18.33
CA ARG A 351 8.55 -4.63 17.13
C ARG A 351 9.01 -6.04 17.46
N PHE A 352 8.82 -6.95 16.52
CA PHE A 352 9.30 -8.34 16.63
C PHE A 352 9.91 -8.82 15.31
N ALA A 353 10.78 -9.83 15.38
CA ALA A 353 11.44 -10.38 14.19
C ALA A 353 10.41 -10.96 13.21
N PRO A 354 10.46 -10.60 11.91
CA PRO A 354 9.50 -11.08 10.92
C PRO A 354 9.49 -12.61 10.82
N GLY A 355 8.28 -13.21 10.89
CA GLY A 355 8.12 -14.67 10.81
C GLY A 355 8.47 -15.43 12.08
N ASP A 356 8.73 -14.75 13.18
CA ASP A 356 9.05 -15.36 14.49
C ASP A 356 7.82 -15.34 15.41
N PRO A 357 7.13 -16.48 15.60
CA PRO A 357 5.96 -16.54 16.47
C PRO A 357 6.33 -16.42 17.95
N ALA A 358 7.54 -16.85 18.37
CA ALA A 358 7.96 -16.75 19.75
C ALA A 358 8.23 -15.28 20.14
N ALA A 359 8.86 -14.51 19.24
CA ALA A 359 9.06 -13.08 19.43
C ALA A 359 7.72 -12.32 19.48
N LEU A 360 6.73 -12.65 18.64
CA LEU A 360 5.41 -12.07 18.72
C LEU A 360 4.70 -12.43 20.03
N ALA A 361 4.74 -13.69 20.45
CA ALA A 361 4.13 -14.11 21.72
C ALA A 361 4.77 -13.38 22.92
N ALA A 362 6.09 -13.16 22.91
CA ALA A 362 6.79 -12.38 23.93
C ALA A 362 6.33 -10.92 23.93
N ALA A 363 6.16 -10.30 22.75
CA ALA A 363 5.65 -8.94 22.63
C ALA A 363 4.20 -8.81 23.14
N VAL A 364 3.34 -9.81 22.88
CA VAL A 364 1.98 -9.88 23.44
C VAL A 364 2.03 -9.93 24.98
N ARG A 365 2.84 -10.83 25.57
CA ARG A 365 2.97 -10.92 27.04
C ARG A 365 3.48 -9.62 27.65
N ALA A 366 4.47 -8.97 27.05
CA ALA A 366 4.99 -7.71 27.53
C ALA A 366 3.93 -6.60 27.53
N LEU A 367 3.11 -6.53 26.47
CA LEU A 367 2.01 -5.57 26.35
C LEU A 367 0.92 -5.85 27.40
N THR A 368 0.51 -7.09 27.58
CA THR A 368 -0.55 -7.46 28.51
C THR A 368 -0.13 -7.34 29.99
N ALA A 369 1.15 -7.48 30.28
CA ALA A 369 1.69 -7.30 31.64
C ALA A 369 1.67 -5.83 32.09
N LYS A 370 1.80 -4.87 31.18
CA LYS A 370 1.85 -3.44 31.46
C LYS A 370 1.15 -2.63 30.36
N PRO A 371 -0.16 -2.81 30.16
CA PRO A 371 -0.87 -2.10 29.11
C PRO A 371 -0.90 -0.59 29.32
N GLU A 372 -0.84 -0.13 30.59
CA GLU A 372 -0.83 1.28 30.97
C GLU A 372 0.41 2.06 30.53
N GLN A 373 1.47 1.39 30.12
CA GLN A 373 2.65 2.06 29.53
C GLN A 373 2.34 2.75 28.19
N TYR A 374 1.26 2.31 27.52
CA TYR A 374 0.84 2.88 26.25
C TYR A 374 -0.28 3.90 26.49
N ASP A 375 0.03 5.17 26.26
CA ASP A 375 -0.95 6.25 26.37
C ASP A 375 -1.66 6.45 25.01
N PRO A 376 -2.98 6.16 24.92
CA PRO A 376 -3.72 6.28 23.68
C PRO A 376 -3.75 7.70 23.09
N ASP A 377 -3.72 8.74 23.93
CA ASP A 377 -3.71 10.14 23.47
C ASP A 377 -2.34 10.50 22.87
N VAL A 378 -1.25 10.05 23.48
CA VAL A 378 0.11 10.21 22.93
C VAL A 378 0.26 9.48 21.59
N ILE A 379 -0.24 8.23 21.51
CA ILE A 379 -0.24 7.45 20.27
C ILE A 379 -0.98 8.19 19.16
N ARG A 380 -2.22 8.65 19.44
CA ARG A 380 -3.03 9.38 18.49
C ARG A 380 -2.39 10.71 18.06
N ALA A 381 -1.87 11.48 19.01
CA ALA A 381 -1.19 12.74 18.71
C ALA A 381 0.00 12.53 17.77
N GLY A 382 0.82 11.50 18.03
CA GLY A 382 1.92 11.09 17.17
C GLY A 382 1.46 10.67 15.77
N ALA A 383 0.35 9.93 15.68
CA ALA A 383 -0.24 9.52 14.42
C ALA A 383 -0.78 10.72 13.61
N LEU A 384 -1.48 11.65 14.25
CA LEU A 384 -1.96 12.87 13.60
C LEU A 384 -0.81 13.72 13.05
N ALA A 385 0.26 13.87 13.80
CA ALA A 385 1.47 14.57 13.34
C ALA A 385 2.10 13.86 12.11
N ARG A 386 2.17 12.52 12.12
CA ARG A 386 2.80 11.72 11.07
C ARG A 386 1.92 11.59 9.82
N TYR A 387 0.64 11.27 9.98
CA TYR A 387 -0.27 10.90 8.89
C TYR A 387 -1.25 12.02 8.51
N GLY A 388 -1.47 13.01 9.37
CA GLY A 388 -2.47 14.05 9.19
C GLY A 388 -3.86 13.59 9.66
N GLY A 389 -4.37 12.50 9.12
CA GLY A 389 -5.64 11.89 9.55
C GLY A 389 -6.90 12.73 9.30
N THR A 390 -6.79 13.81 8.55
CA THR A 390 -7.92 14.69 8.19
C THR A 390 -7.92 14.98 6.69
N PRO A 391 -9.11 15.17 6.07
CA PRO A 391 -9.22 15.50 4.66
C PRO A 391 -8.45 16.77 4.28
N ASP A 392 -8.34 17.76 5.19
CA ASP A 392 -7.60 18.98 4.94
C ASP A 392 -6.08 18.75 4.84
N ALA A 393 -5.54 17.96 5.75
CA ALA A 393 -4.13 17.61 5.75
C ALA A 393 -3.76 16.75 4.53
N ASP A 394 -4.61 15.79 4.17
CA ASP A 394 -4.40 14.93 3.01
C ASP A 394 -4.46 15.73 1.70
N TYR A 395 -5.41 16.68 1.60
CA TYR A 395 -5.50 17.58 0.46
C TYR A 395 -4.27 18.47 0.34
N ALA A 396 -3.83 19.08 1.43
CA ALA A 396 -2.63 19.92 1.44
C ALA A 396 -1.39 19.18 0.96
N ARG A 397 -1.21 17.93 1.40
CA ARG A 397 -0.10 17.04 0.97
C ARG A 397 -0.18 16.68 -0.51
N LEU A 398 -1.39 16.37 -1.00
CA LEU A 398 -1.60 16.06 -2.42
C LEU A 398 -1.28 17.28 -3.30
N MET A 399 -1.75 18.47 -2.91
CA MET A 399 -1.49 19.71 -3.63
C MET A 399 -0.01 20.10 -3.57
N GLU A 400 0.66 19.86 -2.47
CA GLU A 400 2.12 20.06 -2.38
C GLU A 400 2.87 19.14 -3.35
N GLY A 401 2.49 17.86 -3.41
CA GLY A 401 3.04 16.94 -4.40
C GLY A 401 2.82 17.42 -5.84
N TYR A 402 1.62 17.88 -6.18
CA TYR A 402 1.34 18.41 -7.52
C TYR A 402 2.16 19.67 -7.85
N ARG A 403 2.35 20.58 -6.88
CA ARG A 403 3.24 21.75 -7.07
C ARG A 403 4.67 21.34 -7.35
N GLN A 404 5.19 20.36 -6.64
CA GLN A 404 6.54 19.79 -6.89
C GLN A 404 6.66 19.21 -8.31
N VAL A 405 5.64 18.47 -8.77
CA VAL A 405 5.61 17.91 -10.13
C VAL A 405 5.59 19.01 -11.20
N LEU A 406 4.79 20.05 -11.01
CA LEU A 406 4.67 21.14 -11.95
C LEU A 406 5.88 22.07 -11.94
N GLY A 407 6.55 22.23 -10.80
CA GLY A 407 7.78 23.02 -10.66
C GLY A 407 9.07 22.32 -11.13
N ALA A 408 9.03 21.00 -11.31
CA ALA A 408 10.16 20.19 -11.80
C ALA A 408 10.13 19.98 -13.32
N GLY A 409 9.22 20.64 -14.05
CA GLY A 409 9.00 20.55 -15.50
C GLY A 409 9.83 21.52 -16.31
#